data_f99e7d7cb210f9b65fa79b99612004de
#
_entry.id   f99e7d7cb210f9b65fa79b99612004de
#
_cell.length_a   1.000
_cell.length_b   1.000
_cell.length_c   1.000
_cell.angle_alpha   90.00
_cell.angle_beta   90.00
_cell.angle_gamma   90.00
#
_symmetry.space_group_name_H-M   'P 1'
#
loop_
_entity.id
_entity.type
_entity.pdbx_description
1 polymer ?
#
loop_
_entity_poly.entity_id
_entity_poly.type
_entity_poly.pdbx_seq_one_letter_code
_entity_poly.pdbx_strand_id
1 'polypeptide(L)'
;GIGHYTAGAVASIAYGIPVPAVDGNVLRVLTRVSADDTDIMKQSFRNEMEKLLEKLMHGADGRNEKNVFPWMEDADDLRAKVYHQNLAGAFNQALMELGATICVPNGAPLCTECPWKDFCEAKKQELIGQIPVKSKAKPRKIEKKTVLILRDDEKVAIRKRPAKGLLAGLYELPNVEGNMGQEEVLSMVKEMGYAPIRIQPLGEAKHIFSHIEWHMTGYAVRVEEPEMHPQVQCEKNRADGLLFVEAEDAKEKYAIPSAFAAYAKYMNILLGNEKKA
;
A
#
# COMPACT_ATOMS: atom_id res chain seq x y z
N GLY A 1 4.83 3.62 2.13
CA GLY A 1 4.57 4.27 3.40
C GLY A 1 3.66 3.43 4.28
N ILE A 2 3.69 3.66 5.58
CA ILE A 2 2.82 3.01 6.56
C ILE A 2 1.53 3.83 6.64
N GLY A 3 0.35 3.19 6.44
CA GLY A 3 -0.96 3.85 6.57
C GLY A 3 -1.38 4.03 8.03
N HIS A 4 -2.39 4.87 8.30
CA HIS A 4 -2.90 5.16 9.65
C HIS A 4 -3.22 3.91 10.47
N TYR A 5 -3.91 2.94 9.88
CA TYR A 5 -4.21 1.66 10.53
C TYR A 5 -2.96 0.93 11.02
N THR A 6 -1.99 0.71 10.12
CA THR A 6 -0.75 0.01 10.49
C THR A 6 0.07 0.80 11.50
N ALA A 7 0.13 2.12 11.36
CA ALA A 7 0.80 3.00 12.31
C ALA A 7 0.16 2.90 13.71
N GLY A 8 -1.18 2.96 13.80
CA GLY A 8 -1.93 2.78 15.04
C GLY A 8 -1.73 1.41 15.66
N ALA A 9 -1.75 0.34 14.85
CA ALA A 9 -1.51 -1.02 15.33
C ALA A 9 -0.10 -1.17 15.92
N VAL A 10 0.94 -0.72 15.19
CA VAL A 10 2.33 -0.80 15.69
C VAL A 10 2.50 0.06 16.94
N ALA A 11 2.01 1.30 16.94
CA ALA A 11 2.13 2.20 18.07
C ALA A 11 1.46 1.64 19.34
N SER A 12 0.27 1.08 19.22
CA SER A 12 -0.45 0.55 20.37
C SER A 12 0.09 -0.82 20.83
N ILE A 13 0.34 -1.74 19.91
CA ILE A 13 0.72 -3.12 20.26
C ILE A 13 2.18 -3.19 20.71
N ALA A 14 3.10 -2.54 19.99
CA ALA A 14 4.53 -2.63 20.31
C ALA A 14 5.00 -1.59 21.34
N TYR A 15 4.35 -0.43 21.41
CA TYR A 15 4.78 0.69 22.24
C TYR A 15 3.79 1.11 23.31
N GLY A 16 2.60 0.50 23.38
CA GLY A 16 1.58 0.83 24.38
C GLY A 16 0.97 2.23 24.23
N ILE A 17 1.17 2.89 23.08
CA ILE A 17 0.64 4.24 22.85
C ILE A 17 -0.86 4.14 22.61
N PRO A 18 -1.71 4.91 23.32
CA PRO A 18 -3.17 4.83 23.25
C PRO A 18 -3.72 5.48 21.98
N VAL A 19 -3.43 4.88 20.84
CA VAL A 19 -3.95 5.28 19.52
C VAL A 19 -4.72 4.13 18.88
N PRO A 20 -5.87 4.40 18.25
CA PRO A 20 -6.70 3.37 17.64
C PRO A 20 -6.13 2.88 16.30
N ALA A 21 -6.40 1.61 16.00
CA ALA A 21 -6.14 1.01 14.70
C ALA A 21 -7.48 0.75 13.99
N VAL A 22 -7.96 1.72 13.22
CA VAL A 22 -9.30 1.67 12.60
C VAL A 22 -9.20 1.22 11.14
N ASP A 23 -9.76 0.04 10.86
CA ASP A 23 -9.96 -0.50 9.52
C ASP A 23 -11.44 -0.78 9.24
N GLY A 24 -11.72 -1.40 8.09
CA GLY A 24 -13.09 -1.80 7.74
C GLY A 24 -13.69 -2.86 8.67
N ASN A 25 -12.87 -3.67 9.34
CA ASN A 25 -13.33 -4.67 10.30
C ASN A 25 -13.78 -4.00 11.59
N VAL A 26 -12.96 -3.10 12.10
CA VAL A 26 -13.27 -2.31 13.31
C VAL A 26 -14.52 -1.46 13.09
N LEU A 27 -14.62 -0.76 11.96
CA LEU A 27 -15.83 0.01 11.62
C LEU A 27 -17.08 -0.87 11.57
N ARG A 28 -17.00 -2.06 11.00
CA ARG A 28 -18.11 -3.01 10.96
C ARG A 28 -18.57 -3.42 12.36
N VAL A 29 -17.62 -3.74 13.24
CA VAL A 29 -17.93 -4.12 14.62
C VAL A 29 -18.62 -2.96 15.34
N LEU A 30 -18.05 -1.78 15.28
CA LEU A 30 -18.57 -0.59 15.97
C LEU A 30 -19.98 -0.23 15.47
N THR A 31 -20.19 -0.15 14.15
CA THR A 31 -21.49 0.17 13.58
C THR A 31 -22.55 -0.87 13.92
N ARG A 32 -22.20 -2.16 13.98
CA ARG A 32 -23.15 -3.19 14.44
C ARG A 32 -23.47 -3.06 15.92
N VAL A 33 -22.49 -2.77 16.75
CA VAL A 33 -22.70 -2.60 18.20
C VAL A 33 -23.63 -1.43 18.50
N SER A 34 -23.47 -0.30 17.80
CA SER A 34 -24.28 0.90 17.96
C SER A 34 -25.54 0.95 17.09
N ALA A 35 -25.76 -0.03 16.20
CA ALA A 35 -26.78 0.01 15.13
C ALA A 35 -26.68 1.26 14.24
N ASP A 36 -25.47 1.76 13.98
CA ASP A 36 -25.22 2.94 13.17
C ASP A 36 -25.26 2.59 11.69
N ASP A 37 -26.14 3.19 10.94
CA ASP A 37 -26.33 3.00 9.49
C ASP A 37 -25.52 3.99 8.62
N THR A 38 -24.62 4.74 9.23
CA THR A 38 -23.73 5.65 8.50
C THR A 38 -22.79 4.86 7.60
N ASP A 39 -22.63 5.34 6.37
CA ASP A 39 -21.76 4.71 5.40
C ASP A 39 -20.28 4.74 5.86
N ILE A 40 -19.73 3.56 6.13
CA ILE A 40 -18.35 3.37 6.59
C ILE A 40 -17.28 3.77 5.55
N MET A 41 -17.66 4.05 4.30
CA MET A 41 -16.77 4.54 3.26
C MET A 41 -16.52 6.04 3.35
N LYS A 42 -17.34 6.78 4.12
CA LYS A 42 -17.14 8.22 4.35
C LYS A 42 -15.93 8.48 5.25
N GLN A 43 -14.99 9.29 4.77
CA GLN A 43 -13.80 9.65 5.55
C GLN A 43 -14.14 10.41 6.83
N SER A 44 -15.20 11.24 6.79
CA SER A 44 -15.69 11.95 7.98
C SER A 44 -16.09 10.99 9.10
N PHE A 45 -16.84 9.93 8.76
CA PHE A 45 -17.25 8.91 9.71
C PHE A 45 -16.05 8.13 10.27
N ARG A 46 -15.09 7.75 9.43
CA ARG A 46 -13.86 7.12 9.90
C ARG A 46 -13.11 8.00 10.91
N ASN A 47 -12.94 9.28 10.59
CA ASN A 47 -12.28 10.25 11.49
C ASN A 47 -13.03 10.43 12.82
N GLU A 48 -14.36 10.33 12.80
CA GLU A 48 -15.20 10.39 13.99
C GLU A 48 -14.99 9.16 14.88
N MET A 49 -14.99 7.97 14.29
CA MET A 49 -14.73 6.72 14.99
C MET A 49 -13.30 6.65 15.56
N GLU A 50 -12.31 7.13 14.82
CA GLU A 50 -10.92 7.25 15.32
C GLU A 50 -10.89 8.14 16.57
N LYS A 51 -11.50 9.31 16.55
CA LYS A 51 -11.57 10.22 17.71
C LYS A 51 -12.33 9.62 18.89
N LEU A 52 -13.42 8.89 18.62
CA LEU A 52 -14.19 8.22 19.66
C LEU A 52 -13.35 7.15 20.36
N LEU A 53 -12.70 6.29 19.59
CA LEU A 53 -11.84 5.23 20.13
C LEU A 53 -10.62 5.81 20.86
N GLU A 54 -10.01 6.87 20.33
CA GLU A 54 -8.91 7.56 20.99
C GLU A 54 -9.31 8.08 22.37
N LYS A 55 -10.48 8.70 22.50
CA LYS A 55 -11.02 9.13 23.78
C LYS A 55 -11.25 7.96 24.74
N LEU A 56 -11.80 6.85 24.24
CA LEU A 56 -12.02 5.66 25.06
C LEU A 56 -10.68 5.06 25.53
N MET A 57 -9.69 4.99 24.68
CA MET A 57 -8.36 4.46 25.02
C MET A 57 -7.64 5.33 26.03
N HIS A 58 -7.71 6.65 25.91
CA HIS A 58 -7.15 7.59 26.89
C HIS A 58 -7.90 7.54 28.23
N GLY A 59 -9.21 7.30 28.23
CA GLY A 59 -9.99 7.08 29.45
C GLY A 59 -9.67 5.75 30.14
N ALA A 60 -9.31 4.73 29.35
CA ALA A 60 -8.91 3.41 29.84
C ALA A 60 -7.45 3.35 30.36
N ASP A 61 -6.63 4.37 30.07
CA ASP A 61 -5.20 4.42 30.43
C ASP A 61 -4.94 4.76 31.92
N GLY A 62 -5.88 4.41 32.80
CA GLY A 62 -5.72 4.36 34.27
C GLY A 62 -5.52 5.69 34.98
N ARG A 63 -5.57 6.83 34.27
CA ARG A 63 -5.43 8.16 34.90
C ARG A 63 -6.72 8.66 35.57
N ASN A 64 -7.80 7.87 35.50
CA ASN A 64 -9.01 8.06 36.27
C ASN A 64 -9.36 6.75 36.95
N GLU A 65 -9.00 6.58 38.19
CA GLU A 65 -9.20 5.39 39.04
C GLU A 65 -10.70 4.95 39.19
N LYS A 66 -11.63 5.63 38.52
CA LYS A 66 -13.08 5.37 38.63
C LYS A 66 -13.71 4.60 37.46
N ASN A 67 -12.95 4.26 36.42
CA ASN A 67 -13.42 3.49 35.24
C ASN A 67 -12.67 2.19 35.03
N VAL A 68 -12.37 1.48 36.09
CA VAL A 68 -11.95 0.07 35.99
C VAL A 68 -13.21 -0.73 35.57
N PHE A 69 -13.08 -1.53 34.53
CA PHE A 69 -14.18 -2.41 34.13
C PHE A 69 -14.51 -3.33 35.34
N PRO A 70 -15.79 -3.43 35.78
CA PRO A 70 -16.17 -4.14 37.00
C PRO A 70 -15.71 -5.60 37.09
N TRP A 71 -15.39 -6.22 35.95
CA TRP A 71 -14.92 -7.60 35.85
C TRP A 71 -13.40 -7.76 36.00
N MET A 72 -12.65 -6.66 36.14
CA MET A 72 -11.19 -6.65 36.37
C MET A 72 -10.78 -6.59 37.85
N GLU A 73 -11.73 -6.34 38.75
CA GLU A 73 -11.43 -6.13 40.17
C GLU A 73 -10.94 -7.40 40.92
N ASP A 74 -11.17 -8.61 40.36
CA ASP A 74 -10.87 -9.89 41.02
C ASP A 74 -9.66 -10.66 40.43
N ALA A 75 -8.88 -10.06 39.51
CA ALA A 75 -7.81 -10.79 38.85
C ALA A 75 -6.45 -10.59 39.52
N ASP A 76 -6.18 -11.34 40.59
CA ASP A 76 -4.82 -11.59 41.15
C ASP A 76 -3.89 -12.37 40.18
N ASP A 77 -4.25 -12.48 38.91
CA ASP A 77 -3.50 -13.24 37.91
C ASP A 77 -2.38 -12.41 37.31
N LEU A 78 -1.19 -13.01 37.20
CA LEU A 78 -0.02 -12.44 36.55
C LEU A 78 -0.29 -11.98 35.10
N ARG A 79 -1.23 -12.62 34.42
CA ARG A 79 -1.75 -12.22 33.09
C ARG A 79 -2.43 -10.86 33.13
N ALA A 80 -3.21 -10.55 34.16
CA ALA A 80 -3.85 -9.26 34.32
C ALA A 80 -2.80 -8.14 34.46
N LYS A 81 -1.70 -8.37 35.19
CA LYS A 81 -0.59 -7.40 35.33
C LYS A 81 0.11 -7.11 34.01
N VAL A 82 0.29 -8.12 33.14
CA VAL A 82 0.87 -7.93 31.81
C VAL A 82 -0.09 -7.15 30.89
N TYR A 83 -1.39 -7.41 30.99
CA TYR A 83 -2.40 -6.65 30.24
C TYR A 83 -2.53 -5.19 30.74
N HIS A 84 -2.37 -4.93 32.04
CA HIS A 84 -2.37 -3.57 32.57
C HIS A 84 -1.27 -2.68 32.00
N GLN A 85 -0.16 -3.26 31.52
CA GLN A 85 0.93 -2.48 30.93
C GLN A 85 0.70 -2.08 29.47
N ASN A 86 -0.25 -2.71 28.75
CA ASN A 86 -0.57 -2.40 27.35
C ASN A 86 -2.05 -2.57 27.01
N LEU A 87 -2.93 -1.88 27.72
CA LEU A 87 -4.37 -1.91 27.44
C LEU A 87 -4.73 -1.42 26.02
N ALA A 88 -3.97 -0.47 25.50
CA ALA A 88 -4.18 0.06 24.16
C ALA A 88 -3.95 -1.01 23.07
N GLY A 89 -2.87 -1.75 23.20
CA GLY A 89 -2.57 -2.86 22.28
C GLY A 89 -3.57 -4.00 22.40
N ALA A 90 -3.92 -4.39 23.63
CA ALA A 90 -4.92 -5.43 23.88
C ALA A 90 -6.29 -5.06 23.32
N PHE A 91 -6.72 -3.80 23.48
CA PHE A 91 -8.00 -3.30 22.95
C PHE A 91 -8.05 -3.35 21.43
N ASN A 92 -7.01 -2.87 20.75
CA ASN A 92 -6.95 -2.94 19.29
C ASN A 92 -6.94 -4.40 18.77
N GLN A 93 -6.17 -5.28 19.42
CA GLN A 93 -6.14 -6.70 19.07
C GLN A 93 -7.51 -7.35 19.26
N ALA A 94 -8.18 -7.11 20.38
CA ALA A 94 -9.52 -7.65 20.63
C ALA A 94 -10.54 -7.21 19.56
N LEU A 95 -10.51 -5.95 19.13
CA LEU A 95 -11.37 -5.46 18.04
C LEU A 95 -11.03 -6.14 16.70
N MET A 96 -9.74 -6.32 16.40
CA MET A 96 -9.30 -7.00 15.18
C MET A 96 -9.77 -8.45 15.16
N GLU A 97 -9.56 -9.20 16.26
CA GLU A 97 -9.94 -10.59 16.40
C GLU A 97 -11.46 -10.77 16.35
N LEU A 98 -12.20 -9.94 17.08
CA LEU A 98 -13.66 -9.96 17.06
C LEU A 98 -14.20 -9.77 15.64
N GLY A 99 -13.61 -8.85 14.89
CA GLY A 99 -13.96 -8.61 13.48
C GLY A 99 -13.55 -9.73 12.54
N ALA A 100 -12.43 -10.39 12.80
CA ALA A 100 -11.92 -11.46 11.95
C ALA A 100 -12.60 -12.81 12.18
N THR A 101 -12.96 -13.15 13.43
CA THR A 101 -13.37 -14.49 13.82
C THR A 101 -14.86 -14.62 14.11
N ILE A 102 -15.48 -13.63 14.71
CA ILE A 102 -16.88 -13.66 15.20
C ILE A 102 -17.78 -12.74 14.38
N CYS A 103 -17.49 -11.46 14.35
CA CYS A 103 -18.31 -10.46 13.65
C CYS A 103 -17.87 -10.35 12.17
N VAL A 104 -17.89 -11.45 11.45
CA VAL A 104 -17.36 -11.59 10.09
C VAL A 104 -18.11 -10.75 9.03
N PRO A 105 -17.45 -10.37 7.93
CA PRO A 105 -18.06 -9.57 6.87
C PRO A 105 -18.96 -10.37 5.92
N ASN A 106 -18.64 -11.65 5.74
CA ASN A 106 -19.32 -12.53 4.78
C ASN A 106 -19.93 -13.73 5.52
N GLY A 107 -21.13 -14.12 5.11
CA GLY A 107 -21.88 -15.18 5.78
C GLY A 107 -22.56 -14.68 7.07
N ALA A 108 -23.00 -15.64 7.90
CA ALA A 108 -23.64 -15.34 9.18
C ALA A 108 -22.58 -15.15 10.27
N PRO A 109 -22.53 -13.99 10.94
CA PRO A 109 -21.66 -13.81 12.09
C PRO A 109 -22.07 -14.71 13.26
N LEU A 110 -21.07 -15.10 14.07
CA LEU A 110 -21.26 -15.97 15.24
C LEU A 110 -21.79 -15.17 16.45
N CYS A 111 -22.97 -14.56 16.30
CA CYS A 111 -23.54 -13.65 17.30
C CYS A 111 -23.83 -14.31 18.64
N THR A 112 -24.08 -15.62 18.68
CA THR A 112 -24.30 -16.39 19.92
C THR A 112 -23.02 -16.54 20.76
N GLU A 113 -21.87 -16.53 20.12
CA GLU A 113 -20.54 -16.66 20.73
C GLU A 113 -19.91 -15.27 21.02
N CYS A 114 -20.55 -14.19 20.52
CA CYS A 114 -19.99 -12.86 20.64
C CYS A 114 -19.99 -12.38 22.10
N PRO A 115 -18.86 -11.92 22.65
CA PRO A 115 -18.80 -11.37 24.01
C PRO A 115 -19.68 -10.12 24.18
N TRP A 116 -20.00 -9.43 23.07
CA TRP A 116 -20.84 -8.22 23.07
C TRP A 116 -22.29 -8.47 22.69
N LYS A 117 -22.74 -9.74 22.69
CA LYS A 117 -24.08 -10.14 22.24
C LYS A 117 -25.24 -9.44 22.98
N ASP A 118 -25.06 -9.14 24.26
CA ASP A 118 -26.13 -8.64 25.12
C ASP A 118 -26.33 -7.12 24.99
N PHE A 119 -25.33 -6.40 24.52
CA PHE A 119 -25.43 -4.95 24.28
C PHE A 119 -25.30 -4.56 22.80
N CYS A 120 -25.22 -5.52 21.90
CA CYS A 120 -25.16 -5.25 20.46
C CYS A 120 -26.54 -4.82 19.93
N GLU A 121 -26.68 -3.53 19.59
CA GLU A 121 -27.96 -2.98 19.13
C GLU A 121 -28.39 -3.54 17.77
N ALA A 122 -27.47 -3.74 16.81
CA ALA A 122 -27.83 -4.34 15.53
C ALA A 122 -28.34 -5.79 15.69
N LYS A 123 -27.89 -6.54 16.70
CA LYS A 123 -28.43 -7.88 16.99
C LYS A 123 -29.83 -7.76 17.58
N LYS A 124 -30.06 -6.87 18.55
CA LYS A 124 -31.39 -6.64 19.17
C LYS A 124 -32.44 -6.20 18.15
N GLN A 125 -32.02 -5.38 17.19
CA GLN A 125 -32.90 -4.81 16.15
C GLN A 125 -32.93 -5.64 14.86
N GLU A 126 -32.30 -6.81 14.82
CA GLU A 126 -32.20 -7.70 13.63
C GLU A 126 -31.57 -7.04 12.38
N LEU A 127 -30.68 -6.04 12.60
CA LEU A 127 -30.02 -5.25 11.54
C LEU A 127 -28.66 -5.80 11.10
N ILE A 128 -28.22 -6.96 11.62
CA ILE A 128 -26.88 -7.53 11.34
C ILE A 128 -26.60 -7.69 9.85
N GLY A 129 -27.60 -8.06 9.05
CA GLY A 129 -27.47 -8.23 7.60
C GLY A 129 -27.47 -6.91 6.81
N GLN A 130 -27.90 -5.82 7.42
CA GLN A 130 -27.99 -4.49 6.80
C GLN A 130 -26.79 -3.60 7.16
N ILE A 131 -26.18 -3.84 8.32
CA ILE A 131 -25.04 -3.09 8.85
C ILE A 131 -23.76 -3.93 8.77
N PRO A 132 -22.65 -3.36 8.28
CA PRO A 132 -22.42 -1.94 7.98
C PRO A 132 -22.98 -1.52 6.60
N VAL A 133 -23.47 -0.29 6.52
CA VAL A 133 -23.76 0.34 5.24
C VAL A 133 -22.45 0.67 4.53
N LYS A 134 -22.36 0.27 3.26
CA LYS A 134 -21.15 0.45 2.47
C LYS A 134 -21.49 0.86 1.04
N SER A 135 -21.23 2.11 0.72
CA SER A 135 -21.37 2.58 -0.66
C SER A 135 -20.40 1.88 -1.59
N LYS A 136 -20.79 1.77 -2.86
CA LYS A 136 -19.91 1.21 -3.89
C LYS A 136 -18.67 2.10 -4.04
N ALA A 137 -17.50 1.47 -4.05
CA ALA A 137 -16.26 2.18 -4.32
C ALA A 137 -16.34 2.87 -5.69
N LYS A 138 -15.83 4.10 -5.77
CA LYS A 138 -15.70 4.79 -7.06
C LYS A 138 -14.81 3.95 -7.98
N PRO A 139 -15.11 3.89 -9.29
CA PRO A 139 -14.23 3.24 -10.26
C PRO A 139 -12.81 3.81 -10.14
N ARG A 140 -11.81 2.95 -10.26
CA ARG A 140 -10.41 3.41 -10.26
C ARG A 140 -10.15 4.21 -11.53
N LYS A 141 -9.33 5.26 -11.40
CA LYS A 141 -8.80 5.97 -12.56
C LYS A 141 -7.87 5.03 -13.32
N ILE A 142 -8.14 4.80 -14.60
CA ILE A 142 -7.26 4.03 -15.46
C ILE A 142 -6.22 4.99 -16.05
N GLU A 143 -4.95 4.68 -15.86
CA GLU A 143 -3.81 5.37 -16.47
C GLU A 143 -3.09 4.41 -17.40
N LYS A 144 -2.98 4.81 -18.67
CA LYS A 144 -2.19 4.07 -19.66
C LYS A 144 -0.74 4.51 -19.58
N LYS A 145 0.18 3.57 -19.67
CA LYS A 145 1.62 3.85 -19.61
C LYS A 145 2.41 2.99 -20.58
N THR A 146 3.38 3.59 -21.23
CA THR A 146 4.41 2.87 -21.97
C THR A 146 5.64 2.76 -21.10
N VAL A 147 6.07 1.53 -20.81
CA VAL A 147 7.23 1.22 -19.97
C VAL A 147 8.39 0.77 -20.83
N LEU A 148 9.58 1.31 -20.58
CA LEU A 148 10.77 1.06 -21.36
C LEU A 148 11.81 0.33 -20.53
N ILE A 149 12.40 -0.70 -21.11
CA ILE A 149 13.66 -1.30 -20.69
C ILE A 149 14.73 -0.79 -21.65
N LEU A 150 15.33 0.35 -21.33
CA LEU A 150 16.45 0.87 -22.13
C LEU A 150 17.73 0.17 -21.66
N ARG A 151 18.42 -0.47 -22.60
CA ARG A 151 19.66 -1.20 -22.33
C ARG A 151 20.80 -0.65 -23.16
N ASP A 152 21.94 -0.48 -22.48
CA ASP A 152 23.24 -0.25 -23.07
C ASP A 152 24.16 -1.35 -22.55
N ASP A 153 24.46 -2.31 -23.40
CA ASP A 153 25.13 -3.57 -23.07
C ASP A 153 24.49 -4.26 -21.85
N GLU A 154 25.21 -4.40 -20.73
CA GLU A 154 24.72 -5.03 -19.50
C GLU A 154 23.95 -4.07 -18.58
N LYS A 155 24.00 -2.77 -18.88
CA LYS A 155 23.33 -1.75 -18.07
C LYS A 155 21.89 -1.55 -18.48
N VAL A 156 21.07 -1.21 -17.51
CA VAL A 156 19.65 -0.85 -17.68
C VAL A 156 19.40 0.53 -17.10
N ALA A 157 18.60 1.33 -17.82
CA ALA A 157 18.20 2.64 -17.35
C ALA A 157 17.12 2.53 -16.27
N ILE A 158 17.32 3.26 -15.18
CA ILE A 158 16.32 3.50 -14.14
C ILE A 158 16.21 5.00 -13.88
N ARG A 159 15.13 5.42 -13.25
CA ARG A 159 14.91 6.82 -12.87
C ARG A 159 14.38 6.92 -11.46
N LYS A 160 14.82 7.93 -10.70
CA LYS A 160 14.26 8.22 -9.39
C LYS A 160 12.96 9.00 -9.54
N ARG A 161 11.90 8.54 -8.87
CA ARG A 161 10.61 9.23 -8.85
C ARG A 161 10.67 10.51 -8.01
N PRO A 162 9.81 11.48 -8.31
CA PRO A 162 9.70 12.69 -7.49
C PRO A 162 9.47 12.36 -6.00
N ALA A 163 9.84 13.31 -5.13
CA ALA A 163 9.68 13.15 -3.68
C ALA A 163 8.21 13.17 -3.20
N LYS A 164 7.26 13.49 -4.09
CA LYS A 164 5.82 13.55 -3.80
C LYS A 164 5.03 12.73 -4.84
N GLY A 165 3.85 12.24 -4.43
CA GLY A 165 2.95 11.48 -5.30
C GLY A 165 3.08 9.97 -5.12
N LEU A 166 2.48 9.23 -6.05
CA LEU A 166 2.45 7.76 -6.03
C LEU A 166 3.87 7.19 -6.14
N LEU A 167 4.25 6.28 -5.25
CA LEU A 167 5.57 5.63 -5.20
C LEU A 167 6.73 6.64 -5.05
N ALA A 168 6.51 7.73 -4.32
CA ALA A 168 7.45 8.83 -4.15
C ALA A 168 8.83 8.37 -3.66
N GLY A 169 9.90 8.90 -4.27
CA GLY A 169 11.28 8.66 -3.87
C GLY A 169 11.85 7.28 -4.22
N LEU A 170 11.03 6.34 -4.71
CA LEU A 170 11.47 5.04 -5.20
C LEU A 170 12.06 5.18 -6.61
N TYR A 171 12.74 4.13 -7.07
CA TYR A 171 13.22 4.06 -8.45
C TYR A 171 12.17 3.41 -9.36
N GLU A 172 12.20 3.73 -10.64
CA GLU A 172 11.29 3.18 -11.64
C GLU A 172 12.00 2.88 -12.95
N LEU A 173 11.42 1.98 -13.73
CA LEU A 173 11.77 1.86 -15.13
C LEU A 173 11.27 3.12 -15.88
N PRO A 174 12.02 3.64 -16.86
CA PRO A 174 11.55 4.76 -17.68
C PRO A 174 10.16 4.49 -18.22
N ASN A 175 9.24 5.42 -18.03
CA ASN A 175 7.87 5.28 -18.51
C ASN A 175 7.28 6.64 -18.84
N VAL A 176 6.31 6.63 -19.76
CA VAL A 176 5.56 7.79 -20.20
C VAL A 176 4.07 7.49 -20.19
N GLU A 177 3.24 8.53 -20.14
CA GLU A 177 1.79 8.38 -20.25
C GLU A 177 1.39 7.99 -21.68
N GLY A 178 0.32 7.20 -21.79
CA GLY A 178 -0.22 6.72 -23.05
C GLY A 178 0.28 5.35 -23.47
N ASN A 179 -0.30 4.84 -24.56
CA ASN A 179 0.10 3.61 -25.25
C ASN A 179 0.79 4.02 -26.54
N MET A 180 2.11 3.98 -26.55
CA MET A 180 2.91 4.28 -27.74
C MET A 180 3.14 3.03 -28.58
N GLY A 181 3.11 3.19 -29.90
CA GLY A 181 3.57 2.18 -30.83
C GLY A 181 5.11 2.12 -30.91
N GLN A 182 5.64 1.10 -31.60
CA GLN A 182 7.11 0.93 -31.72
C GLN A 182 7.80 2.13 -32.36
N GLU A 183 7.22 2.71 -33.41
CA GLU A 183 7.78 3.87 -34.11
C GLU A 183 7.83 5.11 -33.23
N GLU A 184 6.78 5.35 -32.45
CA GLU A 184 6.71 6.45 -31.49
C GLU A 184 7.76 6.29 -30.38
N VAL A 185 7.93 5.07 -29.87
CA VAL A 185 8.97 4.74 -28.88
C VAL A 185 10.36 4.99 -29.46
N LEU A 186 10.64 4.56 -30.69
CA LEU A 186 11.92 4.78 -31.34
C LEU A 186 12.21 6.28 -31.54
N SER A 187 11.20 7.06 -31.95
CA SER A 187 11.31 8.50 -32.10
C SER A 187 11.62 9.19 -30.77
N MET A 188 10.87 8.80 -29.72
CA MET A 188 11.07 9.34 -28.37
C MET A 188 12.47 9.01 -27.82
N VAL A 189 12.96 7.79 -28.01
CA VAL A 189 14.30 7.38 -27.55
C VAL A 189 15.38 8.21 -28.28
N LYS A 190 15.19 8.51 -29.56
CA LYS A 190 16.09 9.41 -30.31
C LYS A 190 16.04 10.85 -29.78
N GLU A 191 14.84 11.36 -29.47
CA GLU A 191 14.67 12.70 -28.87
C GLU A 191 15.33 12.80 -27.49
N MET A 192 15.39 11.71 -26.73
CA MET A 192 16.15 11.62 -25.48
C MET A 192 17.67 11.62 -25.69
N GLY A 193 18.15 11.58 -26.94
CA GLY A 193 19.57 11.63 -27.29
C GLY A 193 20.25 10.26 -27.39
N TYR A 194 19.51 9.15 -27.37
CA TYR A 194 20.06 7.81 -27.53
C TYR A 194 19.94 7.34 -28.98
N ALA A 195 20.84 6.44 -29.37
CA ALA A 195 20.78 5.77 -30.67
C ALA A 195 20.13 4.39 -30.51
N PRO A 196 18.82 4.21 -30.84
CA PRO A 196 18.17 2.92 -30.72
C PRO A 196 18.67 1.97 -31.83
N ILE A 197 19.18 0.80 -31.42
CA ILE A 197 19.71 -0.26 -32.31
C ILE A 197 18.62 -1.29 -32.59
N ARG A 198 17.87 -1.67 -31.55
CA ARG A 198 16.86 -2.72 -31.62
C ARG A 198 15.74 -2.44 -30.65
N ILE A 199 14.51 -2.74 -31.08
CA ILE A 199 13.32 -2.68 -30.22
C ILE A 199 12.61 -4.03 -30.22
N GLN A 200 12.10 -4.44 -29.05
CA GLN A 200 11.30 -5.65 -28.88
C GLN A 200 10.09 -5.35 -27.99
N PRO A 201 8.87 -5.66 -28.43
CA PRO A 201 7.69 -5.55 -27.57
C PRO A 201 7.74 -6.60 -26.47
N LEU A 202 7.32 -6.22 -25.27
CA LEU A 202 7.29 -7.08 -24.05
C LEU A 202 5.88 -7.49 -23.62
N GLY A 203 4.87 -7.06 -24.38
CA GLY A 203 3.48 -7.31 -24.08
C GLY A 203 2.88 -6.32 -23.09
N GLU A 204 1.63 -6.57 -22.75
CA GLU A 204 0.83 -5.73 -21.86
C GLU A 204 0.89 -6.25 -20.42
N ALA A 205 0.75 -5.34 -19.48
CA ALA A 205 0.64 -5.65 -18.07
C ALA A 205 -0.31 -4.69 -17.37
N LYS A 206 -0.79 -5.10 -16.19
CA LYS A 206 -1.71 -4.32 -15.38
C LYS A 206 -1.23 -4.32 -13.93
N HIS A 207 -1.32 -3.16 -13.30
CA HIS A 207 -1.09 -3.05 -11.85
C HIS A 207 -2.21 -2.22 -11.20
N ILE A 208 -2.70 -2.70 -10.06
CA ILE A 208 -3.85 -2.12 -9.37
C ILE A 208 -3.39 -1.52 -8.04
N PHE A 209 -3.57 -0.20 -7.91
CA PHE A 209 -3.45 0.53 -6.65
C PHE A 209 -4.85 0.74 -6.03
N SER A 210 -4.90 1.33 -4.85
CA SER A 210 -6.18 1.60 -4.16
C SER A 210 -7.16 2.42 -5.00
N HIS A 211 -6.68 3.45 -5.70
CA HIS A 211 -7.50 4.44 -6.42
C HIS A 211 -7.12 4.63 -7.89
N ILE A 212 -6.04 4.03 -8.34
CA ILE A 212 -5.52 4.10 -9.72
C ILE A 212 -5.23 2.69 -10.21
N GLU A 213 -5.37 2.48 -11.51
CA GLU A 213 -5.04 1.25 -12.19
C GLU A 213 -4.16 1.59 -13.39
N TRP A 214 -2.94 1.03 -13.42
CA TRP A 214 -2.06 1.19 -14.57
C TRP A 214 -2.27 0.08 -15.58
N HIS A 215 -2.58 0.47 -16.81
CA HIS A 215 -2.54 -0.39 -17.98
C HIS A 215 -1.27 -0.05 -18.75
N MET A 216 -0.37 -1.00 -18.84
CA MET A 216 1.00 -0.77 -19.30
C MET A 216 1.30 -1.59 -20.56
N THR A 217 2.00 -0.97 -21.52
CA THR A 217 2.62 -1.64 -22.66
C THR A 217 4.13 -1.51 -22.53
N GLY A 218 4.86 -2.59 -22.66
CA GLY A 218 6.31 -2.61 -22.46
C GLY A 218 7.11 -2.76 -23.75
N TYR A 219 8.27 -2.14 -23.79
CA TYR A 219 9.26 -2.32 -24.85
C TYR A 219 10.65 -2.44 -24.25
N ALA A 220 11.45 -3.39 -24.75
CA ALA A 220 12.88 -3.42 -24.55
C ALA A 220 13.56 -2.75 -25.74
N VAL A 221 14.42 -1.78 -25.48
CA VAL A 221 15.16 -1.04 -26.50
C VAL A 221 16.64 -1.11 -26.18
N ARG A 222 17.42 -1.71 -27.08
CA ARG A 222 18.87 -1.61 -27.02
C ARG A 222 19.28 -0.26 -27.61
N VAL A 223 20.08 0.46 -26.86
CA VAL A 223 20.60 1.78 -27.24
C VAL A 223 22.12 1.78 -27.15
N GLU A 224 22.77 2.63 -27.88
CA GLU A 224 24.12 3.06 -27.61
C GLU A 224 24.06 4.42 -26.87
N GLU A 225 24.81 4.53 -25.78
CA GLU A 225 25.05 5.83 -25.18
C GLU A 225 25.78 6.72 -26.20
N PRO A 226 25.37 7.98 -26.39
CA PRO A 226 26.16 8.90 -27.19
C PRO A 226 27.55 8.99 -26.55
N GLU A 227 28.60 8.90 -27.38
CA GLU A 227 29.99 9.10 -26.93
C GLU A 227 30.09 10.43 -26.21
N MET A 228 30.05 10.41 -24.89
CA MET A 228 30.19 11.59 -24.08
C MET A 228 31.66 11.92 -23.92
N HIS A 229 32.02 13.17 -24.23
CA HIS A 229 33.35 13.71 -23.94
C HIS A 229 33.75 13.40 -22.48
N PRO A 230 35.03 13.02 -22.22
CA PRO A 230 35.50 12.54 -20.90
C PRO A 230 35.35 13.49 -19.73
N GLN A 231 34.88 14.73 -19.96
CA GLN A 231 34.75 15.75 -18.92
C GLN A 231 33.41 15.75 -18.18
N VAL A 232 32.43 14.89 -18.51
CA VAL A 232 31.12 14.82 -17.85
C VAL A 232 30.88 13.45 -17.21
N GLN A 233 31.88 12.93 -16.53
CA GLN A 233 31.77 11.71 -15.71
C GLN A 233 31.14 12.00 -14.33
N CYS A 234 30.08 12.75 -14.24
CA CYS A 234 29.33 12.87 -12.99
C CYS A 234 27.92 12.31 -13.20
N GLU A 235 27.66 11.13 -12.66
CA GLU A 235 26.42 10.36 -12.74
C GLU A 235 25.14 11.11 -12.31
N LYS A 236 25.24 12.38 -11.96
CA LYS A 236 24.17 13.14 -11.31
C LYS A 236 23.40 14.12 -12.19
N ASN A 237 23.80 14.39 -13.42
CA ASN A 237 23.26 15.53 -14.18
C ASN A 237 22.90 15.25 -15.65
N ARG A 238 22.28 14.10 -15.96
CA ARG A 238 21.63 13.96 -17.26
C ARG A 238 20.30 14.73 -17.26
N ALA A 239 20.05 15.45 -18.34
CA ALA A 239 18.81 16.26 -18.48
C ALA A 239 17.54 15.40 -18.42
N ASP A 240 17.62 14.11 -18.75
CA ASP A 240 16.53 13.12 -18.71
C ASP A 240 16.34 12.45 -17.35
N GLY A 241 17.28 12.65 -16.41
CA GLY A 241 17.26 12.04 -15.07
C GLY A 241 17.43 10.52 -15.05
N LEU A 242 17.90 9.92 -16.16
CA LEU A 242 18.16 8.48 -16.24
C LEU A 242 19.53 8.13 -15.65
N LEU A 243 19.56 6.99 -14.96
CA LEU A 243 20.74 6.36 -14.39
C LEU A 243 20.89 4.97 -15.03
N PHE A 244 22.00 4.73 -15.74
CA PHE A 244 22.33 3.41 -16.25
C PHE A 244 23.14 2.65 -15.21
N VAL A 245 22.60 1.52 -14.78
CA VAL A 245 23.20 0.67 -13.74
C VAL A 245 23.23 -0.78 -14.24
N GLU A 246 24.14 -1.57 -13.69
CA GLU A 246 24.14 -3.01 -13.96
C GLU A 246 22.77 -3.61 -13.62
N ALA A 247 22.27 -4.49 -14.46
CA ALA A 247 20.91 -5.03 -14.31
C ALA A 247 20.72 -5.81 -12.98
N GLU A 248 21.78 -6.39 -12.43
CA GLU A 248 21.77 -7.04 -11.11
C GLU A 248 21.68 -6.00 -10.00
N ASP A 249 22.50 -4.94 -10.09
CA ASP A 249 22.47 -3.83 -9.15
C ASP A 249 21.10 -3.14 -9.12
N ALA A 250 20.45 -3.01 -10.28
CA ALA A 250 19.09 -2.45 -10.36
C ALA A 250 18.08 -3.23 -9.52
N LYS A 251 18.25 -4.55 -9.38
CA LYS A 251 17.37 -5.39 -8.56
C LYS A 251 17.71 -5.36 -7.07
N GLU A 252 18.99 -5.31 -6.74
CA GLU A 252 19.46 -5.48 -5.36
C GLU A 252 19.62 -4.15 -4.61
N LYS A 253 20.12 -3.11 -5.29
CA LYS A 253 20.48 -1.83 -4.64
C LYS A 253 19.42 -0.76 -4.79
N TYR A 254 18.51 -0.90 -5.78
CA TYR A 254 17.50 0.11 -6.07
C TYR A 254 16.09 -0.41 -5.79
N ALA A 255 15.33 0.32 -5.00
CA ALA A 255 13.97 -0.06 -4.62
C ALA A 255 12.99 0.20 -5.79
N ILE A 256 12.91 -0.76 -6.73
CA ILE A 256 11.94 -0.74 -7.83
C ILE A 256 10.62 -1.34 -7.34
N PRO A 257 9.49 -0.61 -7.41
CA PRO A 257 8.20 -1.09 -6.96
C PRO A 257 7.70 -2.33 -7.71
N SER A 258 6.94 -3.18 -7.01
CA SER A 258 6.27 -4.34 -7.62
C SER A 258 5.29 -3.97 -8.74
N ALA A 259 4.89 -2.72 -8.87
CA ALA A 259 4.13 -2.20 -10.00
C ALA A 259 4.83 -2.44 -11.35
N PHE A 260 6.17 -2.51 -11.37
CA PHE A 260 6.97 -2.80 -12.55
C PHE A 260 7.42 -4.26 -12.65
N ALA A 261 6.98 -5.16 -11.76
CA ALA A 261 7.45 -6.55 -11.69
C ALA A 261 7.27 -7.31 -13.02
N ALA A 262 6.20 -7.01 -13.77
CA ALA A 262 5.95 -7.62 -15.08
C ALA A 262 7.08 -7.35 -16.08
N TYR A 263 7.76 -6.21 -15.96
CA TYR A 263 8.84 -5.77 -16.86
C TYR A 263 10.21 -5.91 -16.24
N ALA A 264 10.35 -5.82 -14.93
CA ALA A 264 11.63 -5.96 -14.23
C ALA A 264 12.34 -7.28 -14.52
N LYS A 265 11.57 -8.35 -14.82
CA LYS A 265 12.12 -9.64 -15.24
C LYS A 265 12.89 -9.58 -16.58
N TYR A 266 12.64 -8.56 -17.39
CA TYR A 266 13.30 -8.37 -18.69
C TYR A 266 14.54 -7.46 -18.62
N MET A 267 14.91 -6.96 -17.45
CA MET A 267 16.10 -6.10 -17.32
C MET A 267 17.39 -6.80 -17.78
N ASN A 268 17.44 -8.13 -17.75
CA ASN A 268 18.56 -8.94 -18.24
C ASN A 268 18.27 -9.56 -19.62
N ILE A 269 17.29 -9.03 -20.40
CA ILE A 269 16.96 -9.60 -21.71
C ILE A 269 18.10 -9.37 -22.72
N LEU A 270 18.50 -10.43 -23.42
CA LEU A 270 19.46 -10.34 -24.51
C LEU A 270 18.76 -9.89 -25.79
N LEU A 271 19.09 -8.73 -26.31
CA LEU A 271 18.50 -8.14 -27.52
C LEU A 271 19.31 -8.44 -28.79
N GLY A 272 20.07 -9.53 -28.81
CA GLY A 272 20.87 -10.03 -29.95
C GLY A 272 22.20 -9.32 -30.10
N ASN A 273 23.22 -10.07 -30.56
CA ASN A 273 24.63 -9.65 -30.75
C ASN A 273 25.36 -9.08 -29.53
N GLU A 274 24.84 -9.32 -28.31
CA GLU A 274 25.67 -9.17 -27.13
C GLU A 274 26.75 -10.26 -27.22
N LYS A 275 28.03 -9.86 -27.38
CA LYS A 275 29.14 -10.80 -27.40
C LYS A 275 29.11 -11.58 -26.10
N LYS A 276 28.97 -12.91 -26.19
CA LYS A 276 29.30 -13.77 -25.06
C LYS A 276 30.76 -13.52 -24.75
N ALA A 277 31.06 -12.84 -23.65
CA ALA A 277 32.42 -12.76 -23.13
C ALA A 277 32.81 -14.11 -22.54
#